data_81e2e21bd976ce451c740c53128a5662
#
_entry.id   81e2e21bd976ce451c740c53128a5662
#
_cell.length_a   1.000
_cell.length_b   1.000
_cell.length_c   1.000
_cell.angle_alpha   90.00
_cell.angle_beta   90.00
_cell.angle_gamma   90.00
#
_symmetry.space_group_name_H-M   'P 1'
#
loop_
_entity.id
_entity.type
_entity.pdbx_description
1 polymer ?
#
loop_
_entity_poly.entity_id
_entity_poly.type
_entity_poly.pdbx_seq_one_letter_code
_entity_poly.pdbx_strand_id
1 'polypeptide(L)'
;MNRIIMITVAVICMYGCKKDNSKAGSINLVEDFDVTKDAVFDTVAVPQHIRKIVKDISGINVYETSALAKGAIVSENFENFKKLKEIASDDELVSLLNNKNKVVAVYAAISLWEKKPELTDQIFQQFLQLKTQIRTRNGCIVDDQNPAEPLYIQYINALDDKDVIHDARLKKLDSLIIFSPNPSESLLTEVFRYKLYPKQYNKQIEKLAFTTHKIPAINYLNRWYKGDYTNLLQKEFSSIITNDTLIDINKQKALADLLSFRNPANKKVILDYIKKATLSVKEHEILIELENNGIFPGKDY
;
A
#
# COMPACT_ATOMS: atom_id res chain seq x y z
N MET A 1 28.02 -11.09 7.87
CA MET A 1 27.36 -12.12 7.05
C MET A 1 25.92 -11.71 6.77
N ASN A 2 25.67 -10.59 6.08
CA ASN A 2 24.31 -10.06 5.80
C ASN A 2 24.33 -9.21 4.53
N ARG A 3 24.64 -9.81 3.38
CA ARG A 3 24.63 -9.11 2.08
C ARG A 3 23.88 -9.84 0.94
N ILE A 4 23.08 -10.87 1.23
CA ILE A 4 22.49 -11.72 0.18
C ILE A 4 20.98 -11.49 -0.01
N ILE A 5 20.29 -10.80 0.90
CA ILE A 5 18.81 -10.70 0.85
C ILE A 5 18.29 -9.55 -0.05
N MET A 6 19.13 -8.61 -0.46
CA MET A 6 18.69 -7.43 -1.25
C MET A 6 18.55 -7.64 -2.77
N ILE A 7 18.97 -8.79 -3.29
CA ILE A 7 18.99 -9.00 -4.77
C ILE A 7 17.70 -9.65 -5.30
N THR A 8 16.92 -10.31 -4.45
CA THR A 8 15.79 -11.14 -4.91
C THR A 8 14.52 -10.35 -5.26
N VAL A 9 14.33 -9.15 -4.71
CA VAL A 9 13.13 -8.33 -4.99
C VAL A 9 13.23 -7.60 -6.34
N ALA A 10 14.42 -7.29 -6.82
CA ALA A 10 14.62 -6.57 -8.09
C ALA A 10 14.40 -7.45 -9.33
N VAL A 11 14.49 -8.79 -9.20
CA VAL A 11 14.40 -9.72 -10.34
C VAL A 11 12.96 -10.01 -10.76
N ILE A 12 12.00 -9.94 -9.82
CA ILE A 12 10.59 -10.25 -10.12
C ILE A 12 9.93 -9.19 -11.02
N CYS A 13 10.38 -7.95 -10.98
CA CYS A 13 9.87 -6.89 -11.87
C CYS A 13 10.38 -6.99 -13.32
N MET A 14 11.38 -7.83 -13.62
CA MET A 14 11.98 -7.89 -14.97
C MET A 14 11.39 -8.96 -15.89
N TYR A 15 10.60 -9.89 -15.39
CA TYR A 15 10.06 -11.00 -16.22
C TYR A 15 8.68 -10.73 -16.84
N GLY A 16 8.05 -9.58 -16.56
CA GLY A 16 6.69 -9.23 -17.04
C GLY A 16 6.63 -8.60 -18.45
N CYS A 17 7.74 -8.30 -19.11
CA CYS A 17 7.71 -7.70 -20.45
C CYS A 17 8.29 -8.63 -21.51
N LYS A 18 7.51 -9.64 -21.97
CA LYS A 18 7.77 -10.24 -23.29
C LYS A 18 7.52 -9.16 -24.34
N LYS A 19 8.55 -8.86 -25.14
CA LYS A 19 8.44 -8.13 -26.40
C LYS A 19 7.64 -8.98 -27.38
N ASP A 20 6.34 -8.72 -27.49
CA ASP A 20 5.62 -9.06 -28.70
C ASP A 20 5.87 -7.94 -29.71
N ASN A 21 6.59 -8.28 -30.78
CA ASN A 21 6.77 -7.45 -31.97
C ASN A 21 5.46 -7.46 -32.81
N SER A 22 4.35 -7.00 -32.27
CA SER A 22 3.17 -6.64 -33.03
C SER A 22 3.04 -5.13 -32.99
N LYS A 23 3.07 -4.51 -34.17
CA LYS A 23 2.87 -3.11 -34.55
C LYS A 23 2.52 -2.22 -33.35
N ALA A 24 3.43 -1.27 -33.07
CA ALA A 24 3.22 -0.21 -32.09
C ALA A 24 1.94 0.61 -32.43
N GLY A 25 0.81 0.11 -31.99
CA GLY A 25 -0.33 0.95 -31.68
C GLY A 25 0.07 1.67 -30.39
N SER A 26 0.03 2.98 -30.38
CA SER A 26 0.15 3.78 -29.19
C SER A 26 -0.89 3.25 -28.19
N ILE A 27 -0.43 2.50 -27.18
CA ILE A 27 -1.28 2.13 -26.05
C ILE A 27 -1.56 3.45 -25.35
N ASN A 28 -2.71 4.04 -25.61
CA ASN A 28 -3.20 5.18 -24.85
C ASN A 28 -3.62 4.63 -23.49
N LEU A 29 -2.66 4.55 -22.56
CA LEU A 29 -2.89 4.11 -21.18
C LEU A 29 -3.93 4.97 -20.44
N VAL A 30 -4.42 6.03 -21.08
CA VAL A 30 -5.44 6.94 -20.55
C VAL A 30 -6.86 6.46 -20.91
N GLU A 31 -7.05 5.64 -21.96
CA GLU A 31 -8.38 5.25 -22.44
C GLU A 31 -9.10 4.23 -21.53
N ASP A 32 -8.39 3.45 -20.72
CA ASP A 32 -9.00 2.45 -19.82
C ASP A 32 -9.46 3.04 -18.47
N PHE A 33 -9.18 4.32 -18.21
CA PHE A 33 -9.59 4.98 -16.98
C PHE A 33 -10.57 6.09 -17.28
N ASP A 34 -11.85 5.88 -16.98
CA ASP A 34 -12.82 6.96 -16.90
C ASP A 34 -12.55 7.80 -15.62
N VAL A 35 -11.42 8.51 -15.64
CA VAL A 35 -10.98 9.39 -14.54
C VAL A 35 -11.93 10.57 -14.35
N THR A 36 -12.78 10.85 -15.33
CA THR A 36 -13.71 11.97 -15.30
C THR A 36 -15.03 11.62 -14.64
N LYS A 37 -15.39 10.34 -14.56
CA LYS A 37 -16.70 9.87 -14.09
C LYS A 37 -17.02 10.34 -12.67
N ASP A 38 -15.98 10.39 -11.80
CA ASP A 38 -16.11 10.79 -10.40
C ASP A 38 -15.42 12.13 -10.10
N ALA A 39 -15.05 12.87 -11.14
CA ALA A 39 -14.39 14.17 -11.00
C ALA A 39 -15.37 15.21 -10.42
N VAL A 40 -14.97 15.81 -9.30
CA VAL A 40 -15.72 16.87 -8.66
C VAL A 40 -14.99 18.20 -8.86
N PHE A 41 -15.69 19.15 -9.52
CA PHE A 41 -15.16 20.50 -9.73
C PHE A 41 -15.68 21.45 -8.66
N ASP A 42 -14.92 21.59 -7.57
CA ASP A 42 -15.23 22.48 -6.45
C ASP A 42 -14.35 23.74 -6.54
N THR A 43 -14.71 24.65 -7.43
CA THR A 43 -13.90 25.84 -7.75
C THR A 43 -14.58 27.16 -7.39
N VAL A 44 -15.81 27.15 -6.86
CA VAL A 44 -16.59 28.39 -6.62
C VAL A 44 -15.91 29.30 -5.59
N ALA A 45 -15.44 28.73 -4.47
CA ALA A 45 -14.76 29.45 -3.40
C ALA A 45 -13.25 29.60 -3.65
N VAL A 46 -12.71 29.03 -4.74
CA VAL A 46 -11.28 29.09 -5.04
C VAL A 46 -10.89 30.45 -5.60
N PRO A 47 -9.85 31.11 -5.09
CA PRO A 47 -9.34 32.38 -5.61
C PRO A 47 -9.04 32.32 -7.11
N GLN A 48 -9.28 33.43 -7.80
CA GLN A 48 -9.25 33.47 -9.26
C GLN A 48 -7.88 33.08 -9.85
N HIS A 49 -6.77 33.48 -9.20
CA HIS A 49 -5.41 33.24 -9.69
C HIS A 49 -4.99 31.77 -9.64
N ILE A 50 -5.53 30.96 -8.69
CA ILE A 50 -5.27 29.51 -8.61
C ILE A 50 -6.41 28.65 -9.19
N ARG A 51 -7.56 29.25 -9.53
CA ARG A 51 -8.76 28.50 -9.92
C ARG A 51 -8.56 27.63 -11.14
N LYS A 52 -7.79 28.11 -12.13
CA LYS A 52 -7.49 27.30 -13.31
C LYS A 52 -6.71 26.04 -12.95
N ILE A 53 -5.70 26.16 -12.11
CA ILE A 53 -4.85 25.02 -11.68
C ILE A 53 -5.69 24.00 -10.90
N VAL A 54 -6.52 24.47 -9.96
CA VAL A 54 -7.44 23.60 -9.22
C VAL A 54 -8.41 22.87 -10.15
N LYS A 55 -8.88 23.56 -11.20
CA LYS A 55 -9.74 22.92 -12.23
C LYS A 55 -8.98 21.88 -13.03
N ASP A 56 -7.75 22.15 -13.44
CA ASP A 56 -6.92 21.23 -14.22
C ASP A 56 -6.60 19.97 -13.36
N ILE A 57 -6.23 20.13 -12.10
CA ILE A 57 -6.05 19.01 -11.15
C ILE A 57 -7.33 18.19 -11.00
N SER A 58 -8.48 18.88 -10.85
CA SER A 58 -9.77 18.21 -10.70
C SER A 58 -10.17 17.44 -11.96
N GLY A 59 -9.83 17.93 -13.14
CA GLY A 59 -10.15 17.30 -14.42
C GLY A 59 -9.39 15.99 -14.63
N ILE A 60 -8.12 15.94 -14.23
CA ILE A 60 -7.33 14.70 -14.25
C ILE A 60 -7.78 13.74 -13.14
N ASN A 61 -8.13 14.27 -11.97
CA ASN A 61 -8.70 13.54 -10.83
C ASN A 61 -7.91 12.30 -10.38
N VAL A 62 -6.59 12.30 -10.55
CA VAL A 62 -5.67 11.25 -10.13
C VAL A 62 -4.52 11.88 -9.37
N TYR A 63 -4.21 11.38 -8.19
CA TYR A 63 -2.95 11.73 -7.53
C TYR A 63 -1.80 11.04 -8.27
N GLU A 64 -0.88 11.81 -8.80
CA GLU A 64 0.26 11.31 -9.57
C GLU A 64 1.59 11.76 -8.95
N THR A 65 2.58 10.86 -8.94
CA THR A 65 3.96 11.20 -8.61
C THR A 65 4.68 11.83 -9.81
N SER A 66 5.89 12.36 -9.61
CA SER A 66 6.63 13.13 -10.61
C SER A 66 6.89 12.43 -11.95
N ALA A 67 7.00 11.10 -11.93
CA ALA A 67 7.30 10.31 -13.12
C ALA A 67 6.31 9.15 -13.26
N LEU A 68 5.76 8.99 -14.47
CA LEU A 68 4.83 7.95 -14.83
C LEU A 68 5.52 6.92 -15.73
N ALA A 69 5.01 5.69 -15.73
CA ALA A 69 5.55 4.54 -16.44
C ALA A 69 7.03 4.33 -16.08
N LYS A 70 7.86 3.88 -16.98
CA LYS A 70 9.31 3.65 -16.74
C LYS A 70 10.14 4.94 -16.68
N GLY A 71 9.60 6.02 -16.09
CA GLY A 71 10.28 7.31 -15.96
C GLY A 71 10.30 8.15 -17.23
N ALA A 72 9.60 7.72 -18.29
CA ALA A 72 9.63 8.36 -19.58
C ALA A 72 8.58 9.48 -19.75
N ILE A 73 7.56 9.53 -18.90
CA ILE A 73 6.46 10.47 -19.03
C ILE A 73 6.40 11.35 -17.79
N VAL A 74 6.45 12.66 -17.98
CA VAL A 74 6.22 13.63 -16.90
C VAL A 74 4.73 13.68 -16.58
N SER A 75 4.38 13.61 -15.31
CA SER A 75 3.00 13.71 -14.87
C SER A 75 2.48 15.13 -15.04
N GLU A 76 1.42 15.30 -15.80
CA GLU A 76 0.76 16.60 -15.96
C GLU A 76 0.16 17.07 -14.62
N ASN A 77 -0.44 16.15 -13.87
CA ASN A 77 -1.06 16.51 -12.59
C ASN A 77 -0.03 16.87 -11.52
N PHE A 78 1.15 16.25 -11.56
CA PHE A 78 2.26 16.65 -10.70
C PHE A 78 2.82 18.04 -11.08
N GLU A 79 2.86 18.37 -12.37
CA GLU A 79 3.24 19.73 -12.82
C GLU A 79 2.20 20.78 -12.37
N ASN A 80 0.91 20.44 -12.42
CA ASN A 80 -0.15 21.29 -11.87
C ASN A 80 0.00 21.46 -10.34
N PHE A 81 0.34 20.40 -9.63
CA PHE A 81 0.67 20.46 -8.21
C PHE A 81 1.84 21.40 -7.91
N LYS A 82 2.94 21.31 -8.67
CA LYS A 82 4.09 22.23 -8.48
C LYS A 82 3.68 23.69 -8.64
N LYS A 83 2.90 24.00 -9.68
CA LYS A 83 2.38 25.36 -9.89
C LYS A 83 1.48 25.79 -8.73
N LEU A 84 0.60 24.91 -8.24
CA LEU A 84 -0.26 25.22 -7.09
C LEU A 84 0.58 25.55 -5.85
N LYS A 85 1.59 24.73 -5.54
CA LYS A 85 2.48 24.89 -4.41
C LYS A 85 3.28 26.21 -4.47
N GLU A 86 3.67 26.64 -5.68
CA GLU A 86 4.44 27.85 -5.92
C GLU A 86 3.60 29.12 -5.72
N ILE A 87 2.35 29.15 -6.22
CA ILE A 87 1.56 30.38 -6.28
C ILE A 87 0.51 30.52 -5.18
N ALA A 88 0.06 29.41 -4.58
CA ALA A 88 -0.94 29.46 -3.52
C ALA A 88 -0.32 29.91 -2.20
N SER A 89 -0.99 30.83 -1.50
CA SER A 89 -0.66 31.19 -0.12
C SER A 89 -0.99 30.04 0.83
N ASP A 90 -0.43 30.09 2.03
CA ASP A 90 -0.70 29.09 3.07
C ASP A 90 -2.18 29.04 3.45
N ASP A 91 -2.85 30.18 3.57
CA ASP A 91 -4.27 30.23 3.91
C ASP A 91 -5.15 29.65 2.79
N GLU A 92 -4.77 29.85 1.54
CA GLU A 92 -5.45 29.24 0.40
C GLU A 92 -5.26 27.71 0.38
N LEU A 93 -4.04 27.22 0.67
CA LEU A 93 -3.78 25.80 0.82
C LEU A 93 -4.58 25.21 1.98
N VAL A 94 -4.68 25.88 3.13
CA VAL A 94 -5.53 25.47 4.25
C VAL A 94 -7.00 25.39 3.83
N SER A 95 -7.50 26.36 3.07
CA SER A 95 -8.85 26.33 2.52
C SER A 95 -9.08 25.12 1.59
N LEU A 96 -8.09 24.81 0.75
CA LEU A 96 -8.15 23.67 -0.17
C LEU A 96 -8.14 22.29 0.50
N LEU A 97 -7.75 22.16 1.77
CA LEU A 97 -7.87 20.89 2.52
C LEU A 97 -9.33 20.38 2.57
N ASN A 98 -10.30 21.30 2.54
CA ASN A 98 -11.72 20.98 2.55
C ASN A 98 -12.34 20.89 1.15
N ASN A 99 -11.54 20.98 0.08
CA ASN A 99 -12.05 20.85 -1.29
C ASN A 99 -12.76 19.51 -1.46
N LYS A 100 -13.90 19.52 -2.17
CA LYS A 100 -14.67 18.30 -2.44
C LYS A 100 -13.90 17.33 -3.31
N ASN A 101 -13.05 17.83 -4.23
CA ASN A 101 -12.09 17.00 -4.95
C ASN A 101 -10.93 16.64 -4.01
N LYS A 102 -10.83 15.36 -3.65
CA LYS A 102 -9.85 14.91 -2.68
C LYS A 102 -8.42 14.84 -3.22
N VAL A 103 -8.24 14.79 -4.53
CA VAL A 103 -6.91 14.91 -5.15
C VAL A 103 -6.35 16.33 -4.96
N VAL A 104 -7.19 17.37 -5.15
CA VAL A 104 -6.83 18.76 -4.83
C VAL A 104 -6.46 18.91 -3.37
N ALA A 105 -7.28 18.35 -2.47
CA ALA A 105 -7.04 18.43 -1.03
C ALA A 105 -5.72 17.73 -0.63
N VAL A 106 -5.39 16.58 -1.23
CA VAL A 106 -4.12 15.87 -0.98
C VAL A 106 -2.93 16.68 -1.45
N TYR A 107 -2.96 17.28 -2.63
CA TYR A 107 -1.87 18.14 -3.09
C TYR A 107 -1.69 19.41 -2.23
N ALA A 108 -2.80 19.99 -1.76
CA ALA A 108 -2.74 21.08 -0.80
C ALA A 108 -2.11 20.66 0.55
N ALA A 109 -2.49 19.47 1.04
CA ALA A 109 -1.94 18.91 2.26
C ALA A 109 -0.43 18.67 2.17
N ILE A 110 0.04 18.07 1.07
CA ILE A 110 1.47 17.83 0.83
C ILE A 110 2.24 19.18 0.81
N SER A 111 1.68 20.21 0.15
CA SER A 111 2.29 21.54 0.13
C SER A 111 2.40 22.15 1.52
N LEU A 112 1.38 21.99 2.36
CA LEU A 112 1.38 22.50 3.73
C LEU A 112 2.35 21.75 4.64
N TRP A 113 2.56 20.47 4.46
CA TRP A 113 3.50 19.71 5.30
C TRP A 113 4.93 20.22 5.19
N GLU A 114 5.31 20.72 4.02
CA GLU A 114 6.61 21.32 3.82
C GLU A 114 6.69 22.76 4.37
N LYS A 115 5.60 23.52 4.23
CA LYS A 115 5.55 24.92 4.65
C LYS A 115 5.21 25.11 6.14
N LYS A 116 4.32 24.26 6.66
CA LYS A 116 3.77 24.30 8.04
C LYS A 116 3.79 22.93 8.69
N PRO A 117 4.98 22.42 9.03
CA PRO A 117 5.14 21.08 9.59
C PRO A 117 4.39 20.87 10.91
N GLU A 118 4.04 21.92 11.64
CA GLU A 118 3.23 21.85 12.86
C GLU A 118 1.79 21.37 12.61
N LEU A 119 1.28 21.53 11.39
CA LEU A 119 -0.07 21.07 11.01
C LEU A 119 -0.12 19.62 10.56
N THR A 120 1.03 18.99 10.35
CA THR A 120 1.13 17.62 9.77
C THR A 120 0.22 16.61 10.44
N ASP A 121 0.27 16.53 11.77
CA ASP A 121 -0.49 15.53 12.54
C ASP A 121 -1.99 15.74 12.41
N GLN A 122 -2.44 16.98 12.48
CA GLN A 122 -3.85 17.35 12.37
C GLN A 122 -4.38 17.05 10.96
N ILE A 123 -3.63 17.46 9.93
CA ILE A 123 -3.97 17.19 8.52
C ILE A 123 -4.06 15.68 8.31
N PHE A 124 -3.04 14.93 8.74
CA PHE A 124 -3.01 13.49 8.57
C PHE A 124 -4.19 12.80 9.23
N GLN A 125 -4.51 13.16 10.49
CA GLN A 125 -5.65 12.60 11.21
C GLN A 125 -6.98 12.88 10.52
N GLN A 126 -7.16 14.08 9.97
CA GLN A 126 -8.34 14.45 9.18
C GLN A 126 -8.48 13.55 7.95
N PHE A 127 -7.39 13.36 7.19
CA PHE A 127 -7.41 12.57 5.97
C PHE A 127 -7.59 11.06 6.26
N LEU A 128 -6.97 10.57 7.32
CA LEU A 128 -7.10 9.16 7.73
C LEU A 128 -8.56 8.76 8.05
N GLN A 129 -9.38 9.71 8.49
CA GLN A 129 -10.81 9.48 8.81
C GLN A 129 -11.72 9.53 7.60
N LEU A 130 -11.24 9.97 6.44
CA LEU A 130 -12.05 10.03 5.23
C LEU A 130 -12.40 8.61 4.75
N LYS A 131 -13.67 8.41 4.42
CA LYS A 131 -14.17 7.15 3.84
C LYS A 131 -14.01 7.11 2.32
N THR A 132 -13.80 8.27 1.71
CA THR A 132 -13.60 8.41 0.27
C THR A 132 -12.23 7.89 -0.10
N GLN A 133 -12.14 7.18 -1.20
CA GLN A 133 -10.87 6.83 -1.84
C GLN A 133 -10.53 7.83 -2.94
N ILE A 134 -9.27 7.97 -3.24
CA ILE A 134 -8.76 8.68 -4.40
C ILE A 134 -7.99 7.72 -5.30
N ARG A 135 -8.06 7.96 -6.59
CA ARG A 135 -7.20 7.24 -7.53
C ARG A 135 -5.79 7.79 -7.45
N THR A 136 -4.82 6.89 -7.36
CA THR A 136 -3.41 7.22 -7.31
C THR A 136 -2.68 6.54 -8.46
N ARG A 137 -1.62 7.18 -8.95
CA ARG A 137 -0.72 6.62 -9.96
C ARG A 137 0.73 6.87 -9.58
N ASN A 138 1.44 5.79 -9.32
CA ASN A 138 2.86 5.81 -9.01
C ASN A 138 3.61 4.94 -10.02
N GLY A 139 4.30 5.58 -10.95
CA GLY A 139 4.92 4.88 -12.06
C GLY A 139 3.90 4.14 -12.93
N CYS A 140 3.98 2.81 -12.97
CA CYS A 140 3.04 1.92 -13.68
C CYS A 140 1.89 1.42 -12.79
N ILE A 141 1.90 1.71 -11.50
CA ILE A 141 0.91 1.19 -10.55
C ILE A 141 -0.20 2.21 -10.40
N VAL A 142 -1.43 1.75 -10.61
CA VAL A 142 -2.65 2.53 -10.39
C VAL A 142 -3.46 1.80 -9.32
N ASP A 143 -3.95 2.55 -8.34
CA ASP A 143 -4.71 2.00 -7.21
C ASP A 143 -5.69 3.04 -6.65
N ASP A 144 -6.73 2.57 -5.95
CA ASP A 144 -7.64 3.42 -5.21
C ASP A 144 -7.27 3.37 -3.73
N GLN A 145 -6.82 4.50 -3.18
CA GLN A 145 -6.22 4.59 -1.85
C GLN A 145 -6.97 5.58 -0.94
N ASN A 146 -6.83 5.38 0.38
CA ASN A 146 -7.23 6.39 1.34
C ASN A 146 -6.39 7.67 1.13
N PRO A 147 -6.99 8.88 1.15
CA PRO A 147 -6.25 10.13 0.94
C PRO A 147 -5.06 10.38 1.89
N ALA A 148 -4.98 9.70 3.04
CA ALA A 148 -3.83 9.76 3.93
C ALA A 148 -2.61 8.96 3.42
N GLU A 149 -2.81 7.99 2.51
CA GLU A 149 -1.70 7.13 2.03
C GLU A 149 -0.63 7.93 1.26
N PRO A 150 -0.98 8.75 0.26
CA PRO A 150 0.01 9.59 -0.40
C PRO A 150 0.77 10.51 0.57
N LEU A 151 0.09 11.04 1.59
CA LEU A 151 0.72 11.88 2.61
C LEU A 151 1.77 11.10 3.41
N TYR A 152 1.40 9.90 3.86
CA TYR A 152 2.29 9.05 4.64
C TYR A 152 3.52 8.61 3.83
N ILE A 153 3.31 8.19 2.58
CA ILE A 153 4.39 7.79 1.67
C ILE A 153 5.30 8.97 1.35
N GLN A 154 4.73 10.15 1.08
CA GLN A 154 5.52 11.37 0.84
C GLN A 154 6.39 11.71 2.05
N TYR A 155 5.85 11.56 3.27
CA TYR A 155 6.60 11.82 4.49
C TYR A 155 7.76 10.85 4.67
N ILE A 156 7.54 9.54 4.49
CA ILE A 156 8.61 8.54 4.58
C ILE A 156 9.70 8.81 3.53
N ASN A 157 9.31 9.08 2.29
CA ASN A 157 10.26 9.31 1.20
C ASN A 157 11.11 10.59 1.38
N ALA A 158 10.66 11.52 2.21
CA ALA A 158 11.42 12.72 2.57
C ALA A 158 12.44 12.50 3.70
N LEU A 159 12.38 11.33 4.38
CA LEU A 159 13.33 10.96 5.43
C LEU A 159 14.49 10.15 4.86
N ASP A 160 15.67 10.33 5.42
CA ASP A 160 16.79 9.42 5.16
C ASP A 160 16.52 8.05 5.80
N ASP A 161 16.98 6.95 5.19
CA ASP A 161 16.77 5.58 5.66
C ASP A 161 17.11 5.38 7.16
N LYS A 162 18.11 6.11 7.66
CA LYS A 162 18.53 6.05 9.07
C LYS A 162 17.52 6.69 10.02
N ASP A 163 16.76 7.66 9.53
CA ASP A 163 15.84 8.44 10.34
C ASP A 163 14.46 7.81 10.43
N VAL A 164 14.09 6.95 9.48
CA VAL A 164 12.78 6.27 9.44
C VAL A 164 12.45 5.54 10.76
N ILE A 165 13.45 4.96 11.44
CA ILE A 165 13.22 4.25 12.71
C ILE A 165 13.15 5.22 13.90
N HIS A 166 13.81 6.37 13.81
CA HIS A 166 14.00 7.28 14.95
C HIS A 166 13.11 8.52 14.91
N ASP A 167 12.55 8.86 13.75
CA ASP A 167 11.73 10.07 13.60
C ASP A 167 10.50 10.04 14.51
N ALA A 168 10.37 11.08 15.35
CA ALA A 168 9.31 11.15 16.35
C ALA A 168 7.93 11.40 15.74
N ARG A 169 7.88 12.16 14.63
CA ARG A 169 6.63 12.44 13.93
C ARG A 169 6.14 11.21 13.19
N LEU A 170 7.03 10.47 12.52
CA LEU A 170 6.67 9.22 11.88
C LEU A 170 6.10 8.22 12.88
N LYS A 171 6.69 8.09 14.08
CA LYS A 171 6.15 7.27 15.18
C LYS A 171 4.74 7.71 15.58
N LYS A 172 4.44 9.00 15.55
CA LYS A 172 3.12 9.52 15.83
C LYS A 172 2.13 9.19 14.72
N LEU A 173 2.53 9.35 13.45
CA LEU A 173 1.70 8.94 12.30
C LEU A 173 1.43 7.44 12.32
N ASP A 174 2.43 6.60 12.60
CA ASP A 174 2.28 5.16 12.80
C ASP A 174 1.23 4.85 13.87
N SER A 175 1.32 5.55 15.01
CA SER A 175 0.36 5.39 16.10
C SER A 175 -1.06 5.74 15.64
N LEU A 176 -1.25 6.86 14.94
CA LEU A 176 -2.55 7.26 14.41
C LEU A 176 -3.13 6.19 13.48
N ILE A 177 -2.30 5.55 12.65
CA ILE A 177 -2.73 4.47 11.74
C ILE A 177 -3.10 3.22 12.54
N ILE A 178 -2.23 2.74 13.42
CA ILE A 178 -2.44 1.50 14.20
C ILE A 178 -3.70 1.60 15.06
N PHE A 179 -3.95 2.76 15.66
CA PHE A 179 -5.11 3.00 16.52
C PHE A 179 -6.35 3.54 15.78
N SER A 180 -6.27 3.69 14.45
CA SER A 180 -7.45 4.03 13.65
C SER A 180 -8.51 2.92 13.75
N PRO A 181 -9.82 3.26 13.79
CA PRO A 181 -10.88 2.28 13.84
C PRO A 181 -10.89 1.29 12.68
N ASN A 182 -10.51 1.72 11.49
CA ASN A 182 -10.45 0.90 10.28
C ASN A 182 -9.32 1.36 9.35
N PRO A 183 -8.06 1.07 9.71
CA PRO A 183 -6.92 1.44 8.88
C PRO A 183 -6.93 0.63 7.57
N SER A 184 -6.47 1.25 6.48
CA SER A 184 -6.28 0.54 5.22
C SER A 184 -5.14 -0.49 5.35
N GLU A 185 -5.22 -1.56 4.56
CA GLU A 185 -4.17 -2.59 4.54
C GLU A 185 -2.87 -2.05 3.96
N SER A 186 -2.96 -1.14 3.00
CA SER A 186 -1.80 -0.49 2.41
C SER A 186 -1.02 0.32 3.45
N LEU A 187 -1.69 1.20 4.22
CA LEU A 187 -1.05 1.94 5.32
C LEU A 187 -0.45 1.00 6.37
N LEU A 188 -1.18 -0.05 6.78
CA LEU A 188 -0.66 -1.01 7.74
C LEU A 188 0.55 -1.78 7.20
N THR A 189 0.60 -2.06 5.90
CA THR A 189 1.75 -2.70 5.26
C THR A 189 3.01 -1.83 5.41
N GLU A 190 2.89 -0.54 5.14
CA GLU A 190 4.01 0.39 5.30
C GLU A 190 4.41 0.56 6.77
N VAL A 191 3.43 0.71 7.66
CA VAL A 191 3.67 0.83 9.11
C VAL A 191 4.42 -0.38 9.66
N PHE A 192 4.00 -1.60 9.29
CA PHE A 192 4.59 -2.84 9.83
C PHE A 192 5.79 -3.37 9.04
N ARG A 193 6.24 -2.69 7.99
CA ARG A 193 7.25 -3.23 7.07
C ARG A 193 8.53 -3.70 7.76
N TYR A 194 9.16 -2.88 8.60
CA TYR A 194 10.46 -3.18 9.21
C TYR A 194 10.60 -2.70 10.67
N LYS A 195 9.52 -2.25 11.29
CA LYS A 195 9.54 -1.65 12.63
C LYS A 195 9.08 -2.65 13.68
N LEU A 196 9.68 -2.59 14.85
CA LEU A 196 9.20 -3.28 16.05
C LEU A 196 8.58 -2.24 16.98
N TYR A 197 7.31 -2.44 17.31
CA TYR A 197 6.57 -1.52 18.18
C TYR A 197 6.69 -1.91 19.66
N PRO A 198 6.60 -0.93 20.58
CA PRO A 198 6.54 -1.18 22.01
C PRO A 198 5.39 -2.12 22.38
N LYS A 199 5.59 -2.95 23.42
CA LYS A 199 4.59 -3.95 23.87
C LYS A 199 3.19 -3.37 24.14
N GLN A 200 3.08 -2.11 24.50
CA GLN A 200 1.78 -1.43 24.68
C GLN A 200 0.90 -1.38 23.43
N TYR A 201 1.49 -1.56 22.24
CA TYR A 201 0.77 -1.64 20.97
C TYR A 201 0.20 -3.05 20.72
N ASN A 202 0.73 -4.10 21.37
CA ASN A 202 0.40 -5.48 21.06
C ASN A 202 -1.11 -5.75 21.09
N LYS A 203 -1.82 -5.27 22.12
CA LYS A 203 -3.28 -5.47 22.24
C LYS A 203 -4.05 -4.93 21.02
N GLN A 204 -3.65 -3.79 20.49
CA GLN A 204 -4.29 -3.23 19.29
C GLN A 204 -3.87 -4.00 18.03
N ILE A 205 -2.61 -4.41 17.93
CA ILE A 205 -2.11 -5.22 16.80
C ILE A 205 -2.78 -6.60 16.79
N GLU A 206 -2.96 -7.23 17.95
CA GLU A 206 -3.75 -8.46 18.10
C GLU A 206 -5.19 -8.30 17.62
N LYS A 207 -5.84 -7.18 18.00
CA LYS A 207 -7.18 -6.86 17.51
C LYS A 207 -7.20 -6.72 15.98
N LEU A 208 -6.24 -6.02 15.41
CA LEU A 208 -6.11 -5.88 13.96
C LEU A 208 -5.92 -7.24 13.29
N ALA A 209 -5.09 -8.11 13.85
CA ALA A 209 -4.78 -9.42 13.29
C ALA A 209 -5.94 -10.42 13.45
N PHE A 210 -6.48 -10.57 14.67
CA PHE A 210 -7.36 -11.71 15.01
C PHE A 210 -8.84 -11.35 15.13
N THR A 211 -9.17 -10.04 15.16
CA THR A 211 -10.58 -9.59 15.18
C THR A 211 -10.99 -8.95 13.87
N THR A 212 -10.11 -8.15 13.25
CA THR A 212 -10.40 -7.49 11.98
C THR A 212 -9.67 -8.14 10.79
N HIS A 213 -8.91 -9.21 11.04
CA HIS A 213 -8.24 -10.05 10.04
C HIS A 213 -7.38 -9.26 9.05
N LYS A 214 -6.68 -8.22 9.53
CA LYS A 214 -5.79 -7.42 8.70
C LYS A 214 -4.50 -8.19 8.42
N ILE A 215 -4.27 -8.57 7.17
CA ILE A 215 -3.11 -9.36 6.74
C ILE A 215 -1.77 -8.74 7.17
N PRO A 216 -1.54 -7.42 7.07
CA PRO A 216 -0.28 -6.83 7.53
C PRO A 216 -0.03 -7.01 9.04
N ALA A 217 -1.09 -6.99 9.88
CA ALA A 217 -0.97 -7.22 11.31
C ALA A 217 -0.68 -8.69 11.64
N ILE A 218 -1.30 -9.64 10.91
CA ILE A 218 -1.00 -11.07 11.00
C ILE A 218 0.47 -11.31 10.65
N ASN A 219 0.95 -10.74 9.55
CA ASN A 219 2.34 -10.83 9.12
C ASN A 219 3.33 -10.23 10.13
N TYR A 220 2.95 -9.11 10.77
CA TYR A 220 3.74 -8.49 11.84
C TYR A 220 3.90 -9.43 13.04
N LEU A 221 2.79 -10.01 13.52
CA LEU A 221 2.82 -10.96 14.65
C LEU A 221 3.58 -12.24 14.29
N ASN A 222 3.46 -12.74 13.06
CA ASN A 222 4.24 -13.87 12.58
C ASN A 222 5.74 -13.59 12.56
N ARG A 223 6.14 -12.38 12.19
CA ARG A 223 7.55 -11.98 12.14
C ARG A 223 8.19 -11.85 13.52
N TRP A 224 7.50 -11.20 14.45
CA TRP A 224 8.09 -10.78 15.71
C TRP A 224 7.65 -11.59 16.94
N TYR A 225 6.49 -12.23 16.85
CA TYR A 225 5.83 -12.89 17.99
C TYR A 225 5.27 -14.28 17.62
N LYS A 226 5.87 -14.95 16.64
CA LYS A 226 5.40 -16.24 16.11
C LYS A 226 5.16 -17.29 17.19
N GLY A 227 6.08 -17.38 18.18
CA GLY A 227 5.98 -18.33 19.29
C GLY A 227 4.78 -18.04 20.20
N ASP A 228 4.48 -16.77 20.44
CA ASP A 228 3.42 -16.35 21.38
C ASP A 228 2.02 -16.60 20.78
N TYR A 229 1.89 -16.55 19.45
CA TYR A 229 0.61 -16.64 18.75
C TYR A 229 0.48 -17.84 17.81
N THR A 230 1.29 -18.89 18.00
CA THR A 230 1.41 -20.06 17.10
C THR A 230 0.04 -20.58 16.62
N ASN A 231 -0.90 -20.86 17.50
CA ASN A 231 -2.20 -21.45 17.15
C ASN A 231 -3.11 -20.47 16.39
N LEU A 232 -3.11 -19.20 16.82
CA LEU A 232 -3.92 -18.16 16.19
C LEU A 232 -3.41 -17.85 14.79
N LEU A 233 -2.10 -17.73 14.61
CA LEU A 233 -1.47 -17.49 13.32
C LEU A 233 -1.75 -18.62 12.31
N GLN A 234 -1.64 -19.88 12.73
CA GLN A 234 -1.96 -21.01 11.87
C GLN A 234 -3.44 -21.00 11.44
N LYS A 235 -4.35 -20.61 12.34
CA LYS A 235 -5.77 -20.45 12.02
C LYS A 235 -5.98 -19.36 10.98
N GLU A 236 -5.34 -18.18 11.16
CA GLU A 236 -5.46 -17.07 10.21
C GLU A 236 -4.88 -17.42 8.84
N PHE A 237 -3.69 -18.01 8.77
CA PHE A 237 -3.11 -18.43 7.49
C PHE A 237 -3.94 -19.51 6.80
N SER A 238 -4.53 -20.44 7.55
CA SER A 238 -5.47 -21.41 6.98
C SER A 238 -6.71 -20.72 6.41
N SER A 239 -7.24 -19.71 7.09
CA SER A 239 -8.37 -18.90 6.60
C SER A 239 -8.00 -18.13 5.32
N ILE A 240 -6.81 -17.53 5.27
CA ILE A 240 -6.34 -16.77 4.10
C ILE A 240 -6.23 -17.68 2.87
N ILE A 241 -5.61 -18.86 2.97
CA ILE A 241 -5.44 -19.75 1.81
C ILE A 241 -6.76 -20.35 1.31
N THR A 242 -7.80 -20.43 2.15
CA THR A 242 -9.12 -20.93 1.80
C THR A 242 -10.10 -19.84 1.37
N ASN A 243 -9.72 -18.57 1.46
CA ASN A 243 -10.58 -17.45 1.08
C ASN A 243 -10.53 -17.18 -0.43
N ASP A 244 -11.62 -17.48 -1.13
CA ASP A 244 -11.69 -17.35 -2.60
C ASP A 244 -11.71 -15.87 -3.08
N THR A 245 -11.95 -14.91 -2.19
CA THR A 245 -11.97 -13.48 -2.55
C THR A 245 -10.57 -12.83 -2.53
N LEU A 246 -9.57 -13.49 -1.95
CA LEU A 246 -8.21 -12.96 -1.88
C LEU A 246 -7.41 -13.29 -3.14
N ILE A 247 -6.52 -12.37 -3.51
CA ILE A 247 -5.59 -12.53 -4.63
C ILE A 247 -4.53 -13.60 -4.32
N ASP A 248 -4.04 -14.26 -5.36
CA ASP A 248 -3.13 -15.41 -5.22
C ASP A 248 -1.84 -15.10 -4.48
N ILE A 249 -1.27 -13.91 -4.61
CA ILE A 249 -0.04 -13.54 -3.92
C ILE A 249 -0.18 -13.59 -2.39
N ASN A 250 -1.34 -13.18 -1.86
CA ASN A 250 -1.62 -13.27 -0.42
C ASN A 250 -1.74 -14.71 0.04
N LYS A 251 -2.37 -15.56 -0.78
CA LYS A 251 -2.52 -16.99 -0.50
C LYS A 251 -1.18 -17.73 -0.55
N GLN A 252 -0.34 -17.45 -1.55
CA GLN A 252 0.99 -18.04 -1.67
C GLN A 252 1.87 -17.71 -0.47
N LYS A 253 1.85 -16.44 -0.04
CA LYS A 253 2.57 -16.02 1.16
C LYS A 253 2.04 -16.72 2.40
N ALA A 254 0.72 -16.77 2.59
CA ALA A 254 0.10 -17.45 3.71
C ALA A 254 0.38 -18.95 3.71
N LEU A 255 0.47 -19.59 2.54
CA LEU A 255 0.91 -20.99 2.40
C LEU A 255 2.34 -21.18 2.91
N ALA A 256 3.28 -20.36 2.46
CA ALA A 256 4.67 -20.41 2.91
C ALA A 256 4.78 -20.21 4.44
N ASP A 257 4.05 -19.22 4.96
CA ASP A 257 4.00 -18.95 6.39
C ASP A 257 3.40 -20.14 7.18
N LEU A 258 2.32 -20.78 6.67
CA LEU A 258 1.68 -21.94 7.29
C LEU A 258 2.60 -23.17 7.29
N LEU A 259 3.30 -23.43 6.18
CA LEU A 259 4.29 -24.51 6.05
C LEU A 259 5.43 -24.34 7.05
N SER A 260 5.85 -23.10 7.33
CA SER A 260 6.93 -22.79 8.25
C SER A 260 6.68 -23.20 9.72
N PHE A 261 5.43 -23.53 10.07
CA PHE A 261 5.10 -24.11 11.40
C PHE A 261 5.40 -25.60 11.51
N ARG A 262 5.55 -26.32 10.38
CA ARG A 262 5.80 -27.77 10.34
C ARG A 262 4.81 -28.58 11.18
N ASN A 263 3.56 -28.13 11.22
CA ASN A 263 2.51 -28.76 12.00
C ASN A 263 1.72 -29.74 11.12
N PRO A 264 1.76 -31.07 11.43
CA PRO A 264 1.03 -32.08 10.64
C PRO A 264 -0.48 -31.84 10.55
N ALA A 265 -1.07 -31.13 11.53
CA ALA A 265 -2.49 -30.78 11.49
C ALA A 265 -2.87 -29.87 10.31
N ASN A 266 -1.91 -29.13 9.75
CA ASN A 266 -2.12 -28.25 8.60
C ASN A 266 -2.13 -29.02 7.26
N LYS A 267 -1.68 -30.28 7.22
CA LYS A 267 -1.51 -31.05 5.98
C LYS A 267 -2.77 -31.06 5.13
N LYS A 268 -3.93 -31.29 5.73
CA LYS A 268 -5.21 -31.37 4.99
C LYS A 268 -5.53 -30.05 4.27
N VAL A 269 -5.50 -28.92 4.98
CA VAL A 269 -5.85 -27.62 4.39
C VAL A 269 -4.84 -27.20 3.30
N ILE A 270 -3.57 -27.53 3.48
CA ILE A 270 -2.52 -27.30 2.48
C ILE A 270 -2.77 -28.10 1.22
N LEU A 271 -3.04 -29.41 1.35
CA LEU A 271 -3.35 -30.28 0.20
C LEU A 271 -4.61 -29.85 -0.54
N ASP A 272 -5.67 -29.48 0.19
CA ASP A 272 -6.93 -29.02 -0.41
C ASP A 272 -6.70 -27.71 -1.22
N TYR A 273 -5.84 -26.81 -0.72
CA TYR A 273 -5.47 -25.59 -1.44
C TYR A 273 -4.66 -25.91 -2.71
N ILE A 274 -3.62 -26.75 -2.61
CA ILE A 274 -2.74 -27.10 -3.74
C ILE A 274 -3.52 -27.78 -4.86
N LYS A 275 -4.48 -28.66 -4.53
CA LYS A 275 -5.35 -29.32 -5.52
C LYS A 275 -6.27 -28.36 -6.27
N LYS A 276 -6.73 -27.30 -5.61
CA LYS A 276 -7.59 -26.28 -6.22
C LYS A 276 -6.81 -25.24 -7.03
N ALA A 277 -5.68 -24.84 -6.50
CA ALA A 277 -4.82 -23.90 -7.16
C ALA A 277 -4.11 -24.64 -8.30
N THR A 278 -4.29 -24.17 -9.53
CA THR A 278 -3.43 -24.54 -10.67
C THR A 278 -2.04 -23.93 -10.44
N LEU A 279 -1.46 -24.20 -9.27
CA LEU A 279 -0.14 -23.73 -8.92
C LEU A 279 0.84 -24.34 -9.93
N SER A 280 1.39 -23.50 -10.78
CA SER A 280 2.70 -23.80 -11.31
C SER A 280 3.66 -23.78 -10.11
N VAL A 281 3.75 -24.92 -9.41
CA VAL A 281 4.69 -25.14 -8.29
C VAL A 281 6.10 -25.14 -8.87
N LYS A 282 6.52 -23.98 -9.38
CA LYS A 282 7.85 -23.77 -9.96
C LYS A 282 8.80 -23.12 -8.96
N GLU A 283 8.28 -22.72 -7.80
CA GLU A 283 9.13 -22.12 -6.78
C GLU A 283 9.76 -23.24 -5.95
N HIS A 284 11.02 -23.47 -6.20
CA HIS A 284 11.84 -24.49 -5.53
C HIS A 284 11.76 -24.41 -4.00
N GLU A 285 11.63 -23.21 -3.43
CA GLU A 285 11.49 -23.00 -1.99
C GLU A 285 10.18 -23.60 -1.44
N ILE A 286 9.07 -23.46 -2.15
CA ILE A 286 7.79 -24.04 -1.74
C ILE A 286 7.84 -25.56 -1.80
N LEU A 287 8.49 -26.14 -2.81
CA LEU A 287 8.66 -27.61 -2.92
C LEU A 287 9.43 -28.18 -1.73
N ILE A 288 10.55 -27.54 -1.36
CA ILE A 288 11.34 -27.96 -0.21
C ILE A 288 10.49 -27.90 1.08
N GLU A 289 9.75 -26.81 1.29
CA GLU A 289 8.92 -26.69 2.48
C GLU A 289 7.74 -27.68 2.48
N LEU A 290 7.17 -28.01 1.33
CA LEU A 290 6.18 -29.09 1.22
C LEU A 290 6.77 -30.45 1.65
N GLU A 291 7.94 -30.82 1.13
CA GLU A 291 8.64 -32.03 1.49
C GLU A 291 8.99 -32.09 2.99
N ASN A 292 9.45 -30.96 3.56
CA ASN A 292 9.70 -30.83 5.00
C ASN A 292 8.44 -31.03 5.86
N ASN A 293 7.26 -30.81 5.28
CA ASN A 293 5.96 -31.07 5.92
C ASN A 293 5.38 -32.46 5.55
N GLY A 294 6.17 -33.33 4.91
CA GLY A 294 5.73 -34.65 4.49
C GLY A 294 4.68 -34.64 3.38
N ILE A 295 4.73 -33.63 2.51
CA ILE A 295 3.85 -33.47 1.35
C ILE A 295 4.72 -33.60 0.10
N PHE A 296 4.49 -34.66 -0.68
CA PHE A 296 5.32 -34.99 -1.84
C PHE A 296 4.54 -34.75 -3.14
N PRO A 297 4.97 -33.82 -4.00
CA PRO A 297 4.38 -33.63 -5.32
C PRO A 297 4.36 -34.94 -6.13
N GLY A 298 3.23 -35.26 -6.74
CA GLY A 298 3.04 -36.47 -7.52
C GLY A 298 2.71 -37.76 -6.73
N LYS A 299 2.73 -37.70 -5.38
CA LYS A 299 2.25 -38.77 -4.50
C LYS A 299 1.02 -38.38 -3.71
N ASP A 300 0.98 -37.14 -3.24
CA ASP A 300 -0.08 -36.64 -2.36
C ASP A 300 -1.16 -35.83 -3.12
N TYR A 301 -0.90 -35.42 -4.38
CA TYR A 301 -1.88 -34.69 -5.22
C TYR A 301 -1.64 -34.84 -6.72
#